data_3701513fb5700716668ac6497ca91545
#
_entry.id   3701513fb5700716668ac6497ca91545
#
_cell.length_a   1.000
_cell.length_b   1.000
_cell.length_c   1.000
_cell.angle_alpha   90.00
_cell.angle_beta   90.00
_cell.angle_gamma   90.00
#
_symmetry.space_group_name_H-M   'P 1'
#
loop_
_entity.id
_entity.type
_entity.pdbx_description
1 polymer ?
#
loop_
_entity_poly.entity_id
_entity_poly.type
_entity_poly.pdbx_seq_one_letter_code
_entity_poly.pdbx_strand_id
1 'polypeptide(L)'
;MNRKKVVKALRFCIIGLVLLTIVLFVLGLYSLFSGLVGAVSGDTFGLKLNKNDPPGDWSLTLNANPRNNGVLGVRLSIHLGILNSSGEYIAANSTSVYIAPGGQSPFSLILTIPYEYVQQYNLTGEQGAPVVFEMVFGIRTLADLVGFTQTMKIAGEAGL
;
A
#
# COMPACT_ATOMS: atom_id res chain seq x y z
N MET A 1 -8.54 -48.81 23.54
CA MET A 1 -8.89 -47.38 23.63
C MET A 1 -10.35 -47.20 23.22
N ASN A 2 -11.20 -46.60 24.07
CA ASN A 2 -12.65 -46.58 23.88
C ASN A 2 -13.04 -45.62 22.71
N ARG A 3 -13.53 -46.14 21.56
CA ARG A 3 -13.88 -45.34 20.35
C ARG A 3 -14.73 -44.12 20.66
N LYS A 4 -15.65 -44.19 21.63
CA LYS A 4 -16.50 -43.04 22.02
C LYS A 4 -15.70 -41.90 22.64
N LYS A 5 -14.61 -42.18 23.40
CA LYS A 5 -13.75 -41.15 24.00
C LYS A 5 -12.91 -40.47 22.93
N VAL A 6 -12.41 -41.20 21.93
CA VAL A 6 -11.64 -40.64 20.79
C VAL A 6 -12.48 -39.70 19.96
N VAL A 7 -13.71 -40.08 19.64
CA VAL A 7 -14.64 -39.23 18.85
C VAL A 7 -14.99 -37.95 19.60
N LYS A 8 -15.20 -38.02 20.92
CA LYS A 8 -15.44 -36.80 21.73
C LYS A 8 -14.22 -35.88 21.74
N ALA A 9 -13.01 -36.43 21.97
CA ALA A 9 -11.80 -35.65 21.94
C ALA A 9 -11.59 -34.97 20.57
N LEU A 10 -11.79 -35.70 19.48
CA LEU A 10 -11.68 -35.15 18.12
C LEU A 10 -12.66 -34.00 17.87
N ARG A 11 -13.92 -34.12 18.32
CA ARG A 11 -14.90 -33.03 18.22
C ARG A 11 -14.47 -31.79 18.99
N PHE A 12 -13.95 -31.93 20.21
CA PHE A 12 -13.43 -30.81 20.98
C PHE A 12 -12.23 -30.14 20.31
N CYS A 13 -11.31 -30.93 19.74
CA CYS A 13 -10.19 -30.40 18.97
C CYS A 13 -10.66 -29.61 17.74
N ILE A 14 -11.63 -30.11 16.99
CA ILE A 14 -12.18 -29.43 15.81
C ILE A 14 -12.87 -28.12 16.22
N ILE A 15 -13.71 -28.14 17.28
CA ILE A 15 -14.37 -26.92 17.79
C ILE A 15 -13.34 -25.91 18.25
N GLY A 16 -12.31 -26.35 18.99
CA GLY A 16 -11.23 -25.49 19.46
C GLY A 16 -10.46 -24.83 18.30
N LEU A 17 -10.18 -25.60 17.24
CA LEU A 17 -9.48 -25.11 16.06
C LEU A 17 -10.33 -24.09 15.28
N VAL A 18 -11.64 -24.36 15.13
CA VAL A 18 -12.56 -23.41 14.48
C VAL A 18 -12.65 -22.12 15.27
N LEU A 19 -12.80 -22.18 16.59
CA LEU A 19 -12.84 -21.00 17.44
C LEU A 19 -11.53 -20.19 17.36
N LEU A 20 -10.39 -20.86 17.39
CA LEU A 20 -9.07 -20.22 17.23
C LEU A 20 -8.98 -19.49 15.88
N THR A 21 -9.41 -20.13 14.81
CA THR A 21 -9.41 -19.52 13.45
C THR A 21 -10.28 -18.27 13.40
N ILE A 22 -11.48 -18.31 14.00
CA ILE A 22 -12.38 -17.16 14.07
C ILE A 22 -11.71 -16.01 14.85
N VAL A 23 -11.12 -16.30 16.01
CA VAL A 23 -10.43 -15.28 16.82
C VAL A 23 -9.28 -14.65 16.04
N LEU A 24 -8.43 -15.46 15.40
CA LEU A 24 -7.32 -14.95 14.60
C LEU A 24 -7.81 -14.09 13.42
N PHE A 25 -8.90 -14.49 12.78
CA PHE A 25 -9.49 -13.71 11.68
C PHE A 25 -10.01 -12.35 12.15
N VAL A 26 -10.73 -12.31 13.28
CA VAL A 26 -11.23 -11.05 13.87
C VAL A 26 -10.07 -10.13 14.28
N LEU A 27 -9.03 -10.68 14.92
CA LEU A 27 -7.82 -9.92 15.27
C LEU A 27 -7.09 -9.41 14.02
N GLY A 28 -7.07 -10.20 12.96
CA GLY A 28 -6.53 -9.81 11.66
C GLY A 28 -7.27 -8.62 11.06
N LEU A 29 -8.59 -8.69 10.99
CA LEU A 29 -9.43 -7.58 10.51
C LEU A 29 -9.22 -6.30 11.35
N TYR A 30 -9.23 -6.43 12.67
CA TYR A 30 -8.98 -5.30 13.56
C TYR A 30 -7.63 -4.64 13.29
N SER A 31 -6.56 -5.45 13.11
CA SER A 31 -5.22 -4.93 12.83
C SER A 31 -5.12 -4.29 11.44
N LEU A 32 -5.83 -4.82 10.42
CA LEU A 32 -5.93 -4.19 9.11
C LEU A 32 -6.59 -2.81 9.17
N PHE A 33 -7.75 -2.70 9.83
CA PHE A 33 -8.45 -1.42 9.98
C PHE A 33 -7.61 -0.42 10.76
N SER A 34 -6.98 -0.86 11.86
CA SER A 34 -6.10 -0.01 12.65
C SER A 34 -4.89 0.49 11.87
N GLY A 35 -4.28 -0.40 11.06
CA GLY A 35 -3.16 -0.04 10.18
C GLY A 35 -3.59 0.91 9.05
N LEU A 36 -4.78 0.71 8.47
CA LEU A 36 -5.34 1.58 7.44
C LEU A 36 -5.61 2.99 7.99
N VAL A 37 -6.29 3.09 9.13
CA VAL A 37 -6.54 4.37 9.81
C VAL A 37 -5.23 5.05 10.16
N GLY A 38 -4.25 4.30 10.70
CA GLY A 38 -2.93 4.83 11.04
C GLY A 38 -2.10 5.26 9.82
N ALA A 39 -2.36 4.71 8.65
CA ALA A 39 -1.68 5.09 7.41
C ALA A 39 -2.28 6.36 6.77
N VAL A 40 -3.58 6.61 6.96
CA VAL A 40 -4.31 7.71 6.29
C VAL A 40 -4.54 8.90 7.23
N SER A 41 -4.51 8.69 8.55
CA SER A 41 -4.76 9.74 9.53
C SER A 41 -3.54 10.60 9.80
N GLY A 42 -3.65 11.90 9.48
CA GLY A 42 -2.79 12.96 9.99
C GLY A 42 -1.54 13.29 9.17
N ASP A 43 -0.64 14.06 9.77
CA ASP A 43 0.61 14.61 9.21
C ASP A 43 1.66 13.56 8.76
N THR A 44 1.22 12.30 8.65
CA THR A 44 2.10 11.16 8.36
C THR A 44 2.27 10.88 6.88
N PHE A 45 1.50 11.55 5.99
CA PHE A 45 1.52 11.33 4.56
C PHE A 45 1.85 12.62 3.82
N GLY A 46 3.03 12.69 3.22
CA GLY A 46 3.47 13.83 2.46
C GLY A 46 3.83 13.45 1.03
N LEU A 47 3.23 14.14 0.05
CA LEU A 47 3.58 14.01 -1.35
C LEU A 47 4.28 15.30 -1.79
N LYS A 48 5.50 15.19 -2.35
CA LYS A 48 6.28 16.32 -2.81
C LYS A 48 6.77 16.07 -4.23
N LEU A 49 6.40 16.95 -5.14
CA LEU A 49 6.96 17.00 -6.49
C LEU A 49 8.15 17.95 -6.52
N ASN A 50 9.32 17.44 -6.89
CA ASN A 50 10.51 18.23 -7.15
C ASN A 50 10.70 18.29 -8.67
N LYS A 51 10.67 19.51 -9.21
CA LYS A 51 10.94 19.81 -10.61
C LYS A 51 12.35 20.36 -10.67
N ASN A 52 13.28 19.61 -11.25
CA ASN A 52 14.62 20.13 -11.50
C ASN A 52 14.63 20.94 -12.79
N ASP A 53 15.48 21.98 -12.84
CA ASP A 53 15.64 22.78 -14.04
C ASP A 53 16.16 21.90 -15.20
N PRO A 54 15.70 22.15 -16.44
CA PRO A 54 16.17 21.41 -17.62
C PRO A 54 17.70 21.44 -17.76
N PRO A 55 18.34 20.31 -18.09
CA PRO A 55 17.79 18.98 -18.40
C PRO A 55 17.69 18.02 -17.18
N GLY A 56 17.10 18.47 -16.08
CA GLY A 56 17.01 17.68 -14.86
C GLY A 56 15.77 16.79 -14.79
N ASP A 57 15.93 15.57 -14.26
CA ASP A 57 14.84 14.63 -13.98
C ASP A 57 13.89 15.21 -12.93
N TRP A 58 12.62 14.89 -13.07
CA TRP A 58 11.64 15.20 -12.03
C TRP A 58 11.53 14.04 -11.04
N SER A 59 11.21 14.35 -9.82
CA SER A 59 10.98 13.31 -8.80
C SER A 59 9.73 13.60 -7.98
N LEU A 60 8.89 12.57 -7.86
CA LEU A 60 7.75 12.55 -6.96
C LEU A 60 8.15 11.75 -5.72
N THR A 61 8.23 12.42 -4.58
CA THR A 61 8.59 11.81 -3.30
C THR A 61 7.36 11.67 -2.43
N LEU A 62 7.06 10.42 -2.06
CA LEU A 62 6.06 10.08 -1.08
C LEU A 62 6.75 9.73 0.23
N ASN A 63 6.49 10.50 1.27
CA ASN A 63 6.93 10.19 2.64
C ASN A 63 5.73 9.78 3.46
N ALA A 64 5.86 8.70 4.21
CA ALA A 64 4.82 8.26 5.12
C ALA A 64 5.43 7.67 6.40
N ASN A 65 4.70 7.80 7.50
CA ASN A 65 5.10 7.25 8.78
C ASN A 65 3.90 6.55 9.43
N PRO A 66 3.42 5.45 8.81
CA PRO A 66 2.22 4.77 9.28
C PRO A 66 2.43 4.12 10.64
N ARG A 67 1.39 4.13 11.46
CA ARG A 67 1.35 3.49 12.76
C ARG A 67 0.36 2.33 12.75
N ASN A 68 0.77 1.21 13.33
CA ASN A 68 -0.09 0.06 13.54
C ASN A 68 -0.55 0.01 15.01
N ASN A 69 -1.77 0.43 15.30
CA ASN A 69 -2.37 0.31 16.63
C ASN A 69 -3.05 -1.04 16.85
N GLY A 70 -2.92 -1.98 15.91
CA GLY A 70 -3.46 -3.32 16.01
C GLY A 70 -2.59 -4.25 16.87
N VAL A 71 -3.11 -5.47 17.09
CA VAL A 71 -2.45 -6.52 17.89
C VAL A 71 -1.59 -7.47 17.05
N LEU A 72 -1.73 -7.43 15.74
CA LEU A 72 -0.92 -8.21 14.78
C LEU A 72 -0.09 -7.27 13.93
N GLY A 73 1.09 -7.75 13.50
CA GLY A 73 1.91 -7.01 12.54
C GLY A 73 1.21 -6.89 11.20
N VAL A 74 1.41 -5.75 10.53
CA VAL A 74 0.87 -5.48 9.20
C VAL A 74 1.99 -5.19 8.22
N ARG A 75 1.81 -5.60 6.97
CA ARG A 75 2.66 -5.21 5.85
C ARG A 75 1.88 -4.21 5.00
N LEU A 76 2.45 -3.03 4.85
CA LEU A 76 1.95 -1.98 3.98
C LEU A 76 2.76 -2.01 2.69
N SER A 77 2.11 -2.02 1.54
CA SER A 77 2.73 -1.88 0.23
C SER A 77 2.12 -0.71 -0.52
N ILE A 78 2.98 0.07 -1.17
CA ILE A 78 2.56 1.19 -2.01
C ILE A 78 3.28 1.06 -3.34
N HIS A 79 2.52 1.21 -4.41
CA HIS A 79 3.01 1.36 -5.77
C HIS A 79 2.54 2.70 -6.30
N LEU A 80 3.45 3.47 -6.87
CA LEU A 80 3.16 4.69 -7.62
C LEU A 80 3.55 4.49 -9.07
N GLY A 81 2.71 4.93 -9.98
CA GLY A 81 2.96 4.88 -11.41
C GLY A 81 2.41 6.09 -12.13
N ILE A 82 3.04 6.44 -13.22
CA ILE A 82 2.54 7.40 -14.20
C ILE A 82 2.39 6.65 -15.51
N LEU A 83 1.19 6.64 -16.06
CA LEU A 83 0.87 5.98 -17.31
C LEU A 83 0.60 7.03 -18.40
N ASN A 84 0.98 6.69 -19.62
CA ASN A 84 0.60 7.44 -20.80
C ASN A 84 -0.87 7.15 -21.21
N SER A 85 -1.34 7.78 -22.24
CA SER A 85 -2.69 7.57 -22.81
C SER A 85 -2.93 6.16 -23.33
N SER A 86 -1.86 5.41 -23.64
CA SER A 86 -1.93 4.01 -24.06
C SER A 86 -1.96 3.04 -22.89
N GLY A 87 -1.83 3.53 -21.65
CA GLY A 87 -1.80 2.69 -20.45
C GLY A 87 -0.44 2.06 -20.15
N GLU A 88 0.63 2.54 -20.76
CA GLU A 88 1.99 2.10 -20.50
C GLU A 88 2.64 2.97 -19.42
N TYR A 89 3.46 2.36 -18.55
CA TYR A 89 4.16 3.12 -17.52
C TYR A 89 5.27 3.98 -18.11
N ILE A 90 5.18 5.28 -17.90
CA ILE A 90 6.26 6.25 -18.12
C ILE A 90 7.29 6.12 -17.01
N ALA A 91 6.81 6.03 -15.77
CA ALA A 91 7.61 5.80 -14.59
C ALA A 91 6.81 5.02 -13.57
N ALA A 92 7.44 4.11 -12.84
CA ALA A 92 6.81 3.37 -11.75
C ALA A 92 7.82 3.01 -10.69
N ASN A 93 7.39 3.01 -9.43
CA ASN A 93 8.18 2.49 -8.31
C ASN A 93 7.25 1.94 -7.23
N SER A 94 7.76 1.03 -6.42
CA SER A 94 7.01 0.41 -5.34
C SER A 94 7.85 0.17 -4.11
N THR A 95 7.22 0.19 -2.95
CA THR A 95 7.86 -0.15 -1.69
C THR A 95 6.92 -0.92 -0.80
N SER A 96 7.48 -1.65 0.16
CA SER A 96 6.70 -2.29 1.21
C SER A 96 7.42 -2.19 2.54
N VAL A 97 6.66 -2.00 3.61
CA VAL A 97 7.16 -1.89 4.96
C VAL A 97 6.36 -2.77 5.91
N TYR A 98 7.05 -3.42 6.82
CA TYR A 98 6.42 -4.16 7.91
C TYR A 98 6.33 -3.28 9.14
N ILE A 99 5.14 -3.22 9.74
CA ILE A 99 4.86 -2.44 10.94
C ILE A 99 4.45 -3.41 12.06
N ALA A 100 5.27 -3.51 13.08
CA ALA A 100 4.99 -4.36 14.23
C ALA A 100 3.72 -3.90 14.98
N PRO A 101 3.09 -4.76 15.79
CA PRO A 101 1.98 -4.37 16.65
C PRO A 101 2.37 -3.20 17.56
N GLY A 102 1.55 -2.15 17.63
CA GLY A 102 1.82 -0.93 18.39
C GLY A 102 2.97 -0.06 17.82
N GLY A 103 3.61 -0.51 16.74
CA GLY A 103 4.79 0.14 16.17
C GLY A 103 4.45 1.22 15.13
N GLN A 104 5.50 1.92 14.73
CA GLN A 104 5.50 2.93 13.68
C GLN A 104 6.73 2.70 12.80
N SER A 105 6.60 2.89 11.49
CA SER A 105 7.69 2.61 10.56
C SER A 105 7.69 3.63 9.42
N PRO A 106 8.58 4.64 9.49
CA PRO A 106 8.70 5.63 8.41
C PRO A 106 9.26 4.98 7.16
N PHE A 107 8.76 5.40 6.00
CA PHE A 107 9.33 5.05 4.70
C PHE A 107 9.21 6.21 3.71
N SER A 108 10.04 6.15 2.69
CA SER A 108 10.03 7.07 1.56
C SER A 108 9.99 6.27 0.26
N LEU A 109 9.14 6.70 -0.67
CA LEU A 109 9.09 6.18 -2.03
C LEU A 109 9.36 7.32 -2.99
N ILE A 110 10.39 7.18 -3.82
CA ILE A 110 10.76 8.17 -4.82
C ILE A 110 10.47 7.59 -6.20
N LEU A 111 9.63 8.28 -6.95
CA LEU A 111 9.36 8.00 -8.36
C LEU A 111 10.12 9.03 -9.20
N THR A 112 11.12 8.59 -9.93
CA THR A 112 11.89 9.44 -10.84
C THR A 112 11.29 9.40 -12.22
N ILE A 113 11.10 10.57 -12.82
CA ILE A 113 10.61 10.77 -14.18
C ILE A 113 11.78 11.31 -15.00
N PRO A 114 12.38 10.52 -15.88
CA PRO A 114 13.47 10.96 -16.73
C PRO A 114 13.09 12.18 -17.55
N TYR A 115 14.02 13.11 -17.73
CA TYR A 115 13.78 14.37 -18.46
C TYR A 115 13.29 14.14 -19.89
N GLU A 116 13.75 13.07 -20.55
CA GLU A 116 13.27 12.69 -21.89
C GLU A 116 11.74 12.48 -21.93
N TYR A 117 11.16 11.87 -20.89
CA TYR A 117 9.71 11.69 -20.78
C TYR A 117 9.00 12.98 -20.37
N VAL A 118 9.64 13.84 -19.57
CA VAL A 118 9.11 15.17 -19.26
C VAL A 118 8.92 15.98 -20.54
N GLN A 119 9.86 15.90 -21.48
CA GLN A 119 9.77 16.54 -22.78
C GLN A 119 8.78 15.84 -23.72
N GLN A 120 8.92 14.51 -23.86
CA GLN A 120 8.12 13.72 -24.79
C GLN A 120 6.61 13.86 -24.54
N TYR A 121 6.23 13.90 -23.27
CA TYR A 121 4.82 14.02 -22.84
C TYR A 121 4.43 15.46 -22.49
N ASN A 122 5.31 16.43 -22.75
CA ASN A 122 5.10 17.85 -22.47
C ASN A 122 4.54 18.10 -21.05
N LEU A 123 5.14 17.46 -20.04
CA LEU A 123 4.64 17.54 -18.67
C LEU A 123 4.76 18.94 -18.05
N THR A 124 5.49 19.87 -18.71
CA THR A 124 5.69 21.26 -18.29
C THR A 124 4.69 22.23 -18.89
N GLY A 125 3.98 21.85 -19.96
CA GLY A 125 3.12 22.74 -20.74
C GLY A 125 1.69 22.82 -20.21
N GLU A 126 1.01 23.92 -20.51
CA GLU A 126 -0.42 24.13 -20.20
C GLU A 126 -1.34 23.13 -20.96
N GLN A 127 -0.84 22.54 -22.04
CA GLN A 127 -1.51 21.50 -22.84
C GLN A 127 -0.65 20.24 -22.91
N GLY A 128 -0.30 19.68 -21.74
CA GLY A 128 0.44 18.43 -21.68
C GLY A 128 -0.38 17.25 -22.20
N ALA A 129 0.31 16.19 -22.62
CA ALA A 129 -0.35 14.94 -22.95
C ALA A 129 -1.12 14.39 -21.74
N PRO A 130 -2.32 13.80 -21.94
CA PRO A 130 -3.06 13.21 -20.84
C PRO A 130 -2.24 12.09 -20.21
N VAL A 131 -2.01 12.20 -18.92
CA VAL A 131 -1.34 11.19 -18.11
C VAL A 131 -2.26 10.71 -17.00
N VAL A 132 -2.07 9.47 -16.57
CA VAL A 132 -2.83 8.89 -15.46
C VAL A 132 -1.86 8.61 -14.33
N PHE A 133 -2.09 9.22 -13.18
CA PHE A 133 -1.40 8.87 -11.94
C PHE A 133 -2.10 7.65 -11.34
N GLU A 134 -1.34 6.60 -11.14
CA GLU A 134 -1.81 5.39 -10.48
C GLU A 134 -1.13 5.24 -9.12
N MET A 135 -1.95 5.04 -8.10
CA MET A 135 -1.49 4.65 -6.78
C MET A 135 -2.19 3.37 -6.36
N VAL A 136 -1.41 2.32 -6.11
CA VAL A 136 -1.91 1.06 -5.55
C VAL A 136 -1.44 0.96 -4.11
N PHE A 137 -2.40 0.86 -3.23
CA PHE A 137 -2.19 0.73 -1.80
C PHE A 137 -2.62 -0.65 -1.35
N GLY A 138 -1.74 -1.40 -0.70
CA GLY A 138 -2.01 -2.71 -0.16
C GLY A 138 -1.65 -2.80 1.30
N ILE A 139 -2.51 -3.45 2.09
CA ILE A 139 -2.25 -3.76 3.49
C ILE A 139 -2.55 -5.23 3.74
N ARG A 140 -1.65 -5.92 4.42
CA ARG A 140 -1.74 -7.36 4.70
C ARG A 140 -1.32 -7.68 6.12
N THR A 141 -1.89 -8.75 6.68
CA THR A 141 -1.57 -9.28 8.01
C THR A 141 -1.65 -10.80 8.02
N LEU A 142 -1.35 -11.45 9.13
CA LEU A 142 -1.36 -12.91 9.28
C LEU A 142 -0.50 -13.61 8.20
N ALA A 143 0.76 -13.19 8.06
CA ALA A 143 1.67 -13.72 7.04
C ALA A 143 1.07 -13.63 5.61
N ASP A 144 0.46 -12.49 5.31
CA ASP A 144 -0.18 -12.14 4.03
C ASP A 144 -1.48 -12.93 3.70
N LEU A 145 -2.03 -13.69 4.66
CA LEU A 145 -3.27 -14.46 4.48
C LEU A 145 -4.53 -13.59 4.45
N VAL A 146 -4.50 -12.44 5.15
CA VAL A 146 -5.61 -11.50 5.19
C VAL A 146 -5.12 -10.15 4.72
N GLY A 147 -5.77 -9.57 3.73
CA GLY A 147 -5.32 -8.30 3.17
C GLY A 147 -6.37 -7.60 2.32
N PHE A 148 -6.05 -6.37 2.00
CA PHE A 148 -6.84 -5.46 1.17
C PHE A 148 -5.90 -4.75 0.20
N THR A 149 -6.36 -4.53 -1.01
CA THR A 149 -5.64 -3.74 -2.02
C THR A 149 -6.62 -2.78 -2.67
N GLN A 150 -6.25 -1.52 -2.74
CA GLN A 150 -7.01 -0.46 -3.41
C GLN A 150 -6.16 0.18 -4.48
N THR A 151 -6.72 0.35 -5.66
CA THR A 151 -6.12 1.10 -6.75
C THR A 151 -6.87 2.41 -6.93
N MET A 152 -6.13 3.50 -6.96
CA MET A 152 -6.63 4.82 -7.32
C MET A 152 -5.96 5.26 -8.61
N LYS A 153 -6.77 5.74 -9.56
CA LYS A 153 -6.31 6.34 -10.81
C LYS A 153 -6.86 7.74 -10.91
N ILE A 154 -5.99 8.70 -11.07
CA ILE A 154 -6.34 10.10 -11.23
C ILE A 154 -5.87 10.50 -12.63
N ALA A 155 -6.83 10.75 -13.51
CA ALA A 155 -6.53 11.35 -14.79
C ALA A 155 -6.17 12.82 -14.57
N GLY A 156 -4.97 13.23 -14.98
CA GLY A 156 -4.51 14.61 -14.97
C GLY A 156 -4.20 15.05 -16.37
N GLU A 157 -4.59 16.27 -16.74
CA GLU A 157 -3.89 16.96 -17.81
C GLU A 157 -2.53 17.36 -17.25
N ALA A 158 -1.45 17.06 -17.95
CA ALA A 158 -0.10 17.38 -17.51
C ALA A 158 0.08 18.90 -17.53
N GLY A 159 -0.24 19.52 -16.45
CA GLY A 159 -0.11 20.93 -16.11
C GLY A 159 -0.05 21.05 -14.60
N LEU A 160 0.87 20.28 -13.98
CA LEU A 160 1.14 20.30 -12.53
C LEU A 160 2.02 21.48 -12.13
#